data_8f6dcffdbfd33fe102dd7f8547200c3b
#
_entry.id   8f6dcffdbfd33fe102dd7f8547200c3b
#
_cell.length_a   1.000
_cell.length_b   1.000
_cell.length_c   1.000
_cell.angle_alpha   90.00
_cell.angle_beta   90.00
_cell.angle_gamma   90.00
#
_symmetry.space_group_name_H-M   'P 1'
#
loop_
_entity.id
_entity.type
_entity.pdbx_description
1 polymer ?
#
loop_
_entity_poly.entity_id
_entity_poly.type
_entity_poly.pdbx_seq_one_letter_code
_entity_poly.pdbx_strand_id
1 'polypeptide(L)'
;MQYNKLIDHTLLKQDAQPEQIVKLCDEAKQFDFMSVCVNPAYVPLAAKCLETSDVKVCTVIGFPLGMNLTKTKVEEAVTCVKQGADEVDMVINVDCNMAPMGICVEVMDMRLRLNCRLLLHL
;
A
#
# COMPACT_ATOMS: atom_id res chain seq x y z
N MET A 1 -5.63 24.67 -7.02
CA MET A 1 -5.59 23.37 -6.30
C MET A 1 -5.05 22.34 -7.27
N GLN A 2 -3.99 21.64 -6.88
CA GLN A 2 -3.41 20.58 -7.71
C GLN A 2 -4.12 19.26 -7.42
N TYR A 3 -5.13 18.91 -8.19
CA TYR A 3 -5.93 17.67 -8.01
C TYR A 3 -5.13 16.39 -8.24
N ASN A 4 -4.07 16.47 -9.08
CA ASN A 4 -3.17 15.34 -9.34
C ASN A 4 -2.54 14.77 -8.06
N LYS A 5 -2.22 15.62 -7.07
CA LYS A 5 -1.68 15.20 -5.77
C LYS A 5 -2.73 14.56 -4.83
N LEU A 6 -3.96 14.37 -5.29
CA LEU A 6 -5.00 13.62 -4.58
C LEU A 6 -5.26 12.24 -5.22
N ILE A 7 -4.50 11.89 -6.26
CA ILE A 7 -4.73 10.67 -7.03
C ILE A 7 -3.69 9.61 -6.65
N ASP A 8 -4.21 8.45 -6.24
CA ASP A 8 -3.47 7.22 -6.10
C ASP A 8 -3.73 6.36 -7.34
N HIS A 9 -2.79 6.35 -8.29
CA HIS A 9 -2.93 5.64 -9.56
C HIS A 9 -2.80 4.12 -9.32
N THR A 10 -3.89 3.38 -9.53
CA THR A 10 -4.07 2.04 -8.95
C THR A 10 -4.18 0.94 -9.99
N LEU A 11 -3.46 -0.16 -9.78
CA LEU A 11 -3.59 -1.41 -10.53
C LEU A 11 -3.49 -2.60 -9.56
N LEU A 12 -4.63 -3.20 -9.22
CA LEU A 12 -4.75 -4.30 -8.24
C LEU A 12 -5.31 -5.60 -8.84
N LYS A 13 -5.37 -5.71 -10.17
CA LYS A 13 -5.82 -6.93 -10.83
C LYS A 13 -4.86 -8.08 -10.51
N GLN A 14 -5.43 -9.27 -10.23
CA GLN A 14 -4.63 -10.45 -9.91
C GLN A 14 -3.78 -10.97 -11.10
N ASP A 15 -4.16 -10.60 -12.31
CA ASP A 15 -3.48 -10.96 -13.57
C ASP A 15 -2.60 -9.83 -14.13
N ALA A 16 -2.36 -8.78 -13.34
CA ALA A 16 -1.49 -7.68 -13.73
C ALA A 16 -0.10 -8.18 -14.10
N GLN A 17 0.46 -7.66 -15.19
CA GLN A 17 1.79 -8.00 -15.68
C GLN A 17 2.82 -6.92 -15.32
N PRO A 18 4.11 -7.28 -15.21
CA PRO A 18 5.17 -6.32 -14.88
C PRO A 18 5.20 -5.07 -15.77
N GLU A 19 4.96 -5.25 -17.08
CA GLU A 19 4.96 -4.15 -18.06
C GLU A 19 3.84 -3.14 -17.77
N GLN A 20 2.70 -3.61 -17.25
CA GLN A 20 1.59 -2.74 -16.85
C GLN A 20 1.93 -1.93 -15.60
N ILE A 21 2.71 -2.49 -14.67
CA ILE A 21 3.22 -1.78 -13.49
C ILE A 21 4.22 -0.70 -13.89
N VAL A 22 5.14 -1.00 -14.82
CA VAL A 22 6.08 -0.01 -15.36
C VAL A 22 5.31 1.15 -16.01
N LYS A 23 4.32 0.84 -16.85
CA LYS A 23 3.46 1.84 -17.48
C LYS A 23 2.71 2.70 -16.45
N LEU A 24 2.15 2.07 -15.41
CA LEU A 24 1.48 2.76 -14.29
C LEU A 24 2.42 3.80 -13.63
N CYS A 25 3.65 3.39 -13.35
CA CYS A 25 4.66 4.27 -12.76
C CYS A 25 5.05 5.43 -13.70
N ASP A 26 5.20 5.16 -15.00
CA ASP A 26 5.51 6.20 -15.99
C ASP A 26 4.38 7.22 -16.13
N GLU A 27 3.13 6.77 -16.16
CA GLU A 27 1.96 7.64 -16.15
C GLU A 27 1.90 8.49 -14.88
N ALA A 28 2.14 7.89 -13.70
CA ALA A 28 2.14 8.61 -12.43
C ALA A 28 3.23 9.71 -12.37
N LYS A 29 4.41 9.44 -12.92
CA LYS A 29 5.48 10.46 -13.07
C LYS A 29 5.08 11.56 -14.04
N GLN A 30 4.51 11.18 -15.19
CA GLN A 30 4.12 12.14 -16.25
C GLN A 30 3.06 13.12 -15.76
N PHE A 31 2.07 12.63 -15.01
CA PHE A 31 0.96 13.45 -14.50
C PHE A 31 1.18 13.96 -13.07
N ASP A 32 2.33 13.67 -12.50
CA ASP A 32 2.70 14.08 -11.15
C ASP A 32 1.64 13.69 -10.08
N PHE A 33 1.19 12.44 -10.12
CA PHE A 33 0.23 11.90 -9.14
C PHE A 33 0.87 11.77 -7.75
N MET A 34 0.03 11.60 -6.72
CA MET A 34 0.49 11.42 -5.34
C MET A 34 1.23 10.10 -5.17
N SER A 35 0.62 9.02 -5.64
CA SER A 35 1.17 7.67 -5.51
C SER A 35 0.76 6.75 -6.67
N VAL A 36 1.43 5.60 -6.73
CA VAL A 36 0.89 4.40 -7.36
C VAL A 36 0.45 3.42 -6.27
N CYS A 37 -0.65 2.69 -6.49
CA CYS A 37 -1.09 1.63 -5.60
C CYS A 37 -1.06 0.29 -6.32
N VAL A 38 -0.26 -0.65 -5.80
CA VAL A 38 -0.02 -1.96 -6.39
C VAL A 38 -0.15 -3.08 -5.36
N ASN A 39 -0.35 -4.31 -5.82
CA ASN A 39 -0.29 -5.47 -4.95
C ASN A 39 1.11 -5.64 -4.32
N PRO A 40 1.21 -6.25 -3.13
CA PRO A 40 2.48 -6.44 -2.42
C PRO A 40 3.60 -7.03 -3.25
N ALA A 41 3.28 -8.00 -4.12
CA ALA A 41 4.26 -8.64 -5.01
C ALA A 41 4.98 -7.66 -5.95
N TYR A 42 4.35 -6.53 -6.27
CA TYR A 42 4.89 -5.51 -7.19
C TYR A 42 5.56 -4.32 -6.49
N VAL A 43 5.57 -4.28 -5.17
CA VAL A 43 6.23 -3.18 -4.42
C VAL A 43 7.69 -2.99 -4.82
N PRO A 44 8.53 -4.05 -4.91
CA PRO A 44 9.93 -3.87 -5.31
C PRO A 44 10.09 -3.28 -6.71
N LEU A 45 9.25 -3.70 -7.66
CA LEU A 45 9.27 -3.17 -9.03
C LEU A 45 8.86 -1.71 -9.08
N ALA A 46 7.75 -1.34 -8.41
CA ALA A 46 7.27 0.03 -8.34
C ALA A 46 8.28 0.95 -7.66
N ALA A 47 8.87 0.52 -6.53
CA ALA A 47 9.91 1.26 -5.83
C ALA A 47 11.12 1.56 -6.73
N LYS A 48 11.56 0.57 -7.51
CA LYS A 48 12.65 0.75 -8.48
C LYS A 48 12.27 1.74 -9.59
N CYS A 49 11.06 1.65 -10.14
CA CYS A 49 10.59 2.54 -11.21
C CYS A 49 10.45 3.99 -10.75
N LEU A 50 10.22 4.22 -9.46
CA LEU A 50 9.95 5.54 -8.86
C LEU A 50 11.12 6.09 -8.03
N GLU A 51 12.27 5.41 -8.00
CA GLU A 51 13.43 5.74 -7.16
C GLU A 51 13.88 7.20 -7.27
N THR A 52 13.76 7.79 -8.45
CA THR A 52 14.17 9.18 -8.73
C THR A 52 12.97 10.14 -8.83
N SER A 53 11.82 9.75 -8.30
CA SER A 53 10.55 10.48 -8.38
C SER A 53 10.01 10.80 -7.00
N ASP A 54 9.20 11.85 -6.90
CA ASP A 54 8.45 12.20 -5.68
C ASP A 54 7.14 11.40 -5.54
N VAL A 55 6.76 10.64 -6.58
CA VAL A 55 5.59 9.77 -6.55
C VAL A 55 5.80 8.64 -5.54
N LYS A 56 4.86 8.45 -4.63
CA LYS A 56 4.94 7.46 -3.55
C LYS A 56 4.51 6.06 -4.02
N VAL A 57 5.04 5.05 -3.35
CA VAL A 57 4.59 3.67 -3.52
C VAL A 57 3.62 3.32 -2.41
N CYS A 58 2.36 3.11 -2.77
CA CYS A 58 1.32 2.57 -1.89
C CYS A 58 1.09 1.09 -2.20
N THR A 59 0.75 0.31 -1.20
CA THR A 59 0.32 -1.08 -1.38
C THR A 59 -0.80 -1.44 -0.43
N VAL A 60 -1.50 -2.53 -0.74
CA VAL A 60 -2.62 -3.03 0.05
C VAL A 60 -2.18 -4.14 1.01
N ILE A 61 -2.82 -4.21 2.16
CA ILE A 61 -2.55 -5.19 3.21
C ILE A 61 -3.84 -5.93 3.57
N GLY A 62 -3.81 -7.26 3.56
CA GLY A 62 -4.99 -8.09 3.82
C GLY A 62 -6.07 -7.96 2.75
N PHE A 63 -5.70 -7.50 1.58
CA PHE A 63 -6.62 -7.22 0.47
C PHE A 63 -6.99 -8.53 -0.30
N PRO A 64 -8.23 -8.68 -0.78
CA PRO A 64 -9.32 -7.70 -0.66
C PRO A 64 -10.24 -7.90 0.56
N LEU A 65 -10.19 -9.03 1.26
CA LEU A 65 -11.23 -9.41 2.23
C LEU A 65 -10.98 -8.91 3.65
N GLY A 66 -9.74 -8.61 4.01
CA GLY A 66 -9.40 -8.22 5.38
C GLY A 66 -9.51 -9.33 6.43
N MET A 67 -9.76 -10.58 6.02
CA MET A 67 -10.03 -11.72 6.89
C MET A 67 -8.77 -12.50 7.30
N ASN A 68 -7.60 -12.06 6.91
CA ASN A 68 -6.34 -12.63 7.34
C ASN A 68 -6.12 -12.43 8.84
N LEU A 69 -5.33 -13.32 9.44
CA LEU A 69 -4.90 -13.14 10.82
C LEU A 69 -4.15 -11.81 10.99
N THR A 70 -4.35 -11.14 12.11
CA THR A 70 -3.65 -9.88 12.44
C THR A 70 -2.14 -10.00 12.28
N LYS A 71 -1.53 -11.06 12.79
CA LYS A 71 -0.11 -11.32 12.64
C LYS A 71 0.33 -11.35 11.17
N THR A 72 -0.45 -11.99 10.31
CA THR A 72 -0.15 -12.06 8.87
C THR A 72 -0.18 -10.70 8.21
N LYS A 73 -1.17 -9.87 8.54
CA LYS A 73 -1.25 -8.49 8.02
C LYS A 73 -0.07 -7.65 8.49
N VAL A 74 0.34 -7.77 9.75
CA VAL A 74 1.49 -7.08 10.31
C VAL A 74 2.77 -7.48 9.58
N GLU A 75 3.01 -8.77 9.37
CA GLU A 75 4.18 -9.28 8.66
C GLU A 75 4.18 -8.82 7.19
N GLU A 76 3.03 -8.81 6.53
CA GLU A 76 2.88 -8.31 5.16
C GLU A 76 3.25 -6.82 5.09
N ALA A 77 2.70 -5.99 5.98
CA ALA A 77 2.99 -4.55 6.03
C ALA A 77 4.47 -4.27 6.28
N VAL A 78 5.08 -4.93 7.27
CA VAL A 78 6.50 -4.78 7.59
C VAL A 78 7.38 -5.16 6.39
N THR A 79 7.03 -6.24 5.70
CA THR A 79 7.76 -6.70 4.52
C THR A 79 7.64 -5.69 3.38
N CYS A 80 6.43 -5.20 3.09
CA CYS A 80 6.21 -4.22 2.03
C CYS A 80 6.98 -2.92 2.26
N VAL A 81 6.99 -2.41 3.50
CA VAL A 81 7.74 -1.19 3.84
C VAL A 81 9.25 -1.40 3.67
N LYS A 82 9.79 -2.56 4.10
CA LYS A 82 11.21 -2.90 3.87
C LYS A 82 11.55 -3.01 2.39
N GLN A 83 10.59 -3.35 1.54
CA GLN A 83 10.75 -3.46 0.10
C GLN A 83 10.55 -2.13 -0.65
N GLY A 84 10.20 -1.06 0.04
CA GLY A 84 10.13 0.28 -0.53
C GLY A 84 8.73 0.88 -0.62
N ALA A 85 7.72 0.32 0.06
CA ALA A 85 6.43 0.99 0.19
C ALA A 85 6.53 2.20 1.13
N ASP A 86 6.03 3.35 0.68
CA ASP A 86 5.91 4.58 1.47
C ASP A 86 4.60 4.61 2.26
N GLU A 87 3.56 3.95 1.73
CA GLU A 87 2.22 3.91 2.31
C GLU A 87 1.68 2.48 2.27
N VAL A 88 0.93 2.12 3.30
CA VAL A 88 0.19 0.86 3.35
C VAL A 88 -1.30 1.11 3.60
N ASP A 89 -2.12 0.45 2.81
CA ASP A 89 -3.56 0.56 2.79
C ASP A 89 -4.17 -0.77 3.27
N MET A 90 -4.54 -0.83 4.56
CA MET A 90 -4.97 -2.06 5.20
C MET A 90 -6.48 -2.24 5.17
N VAL A 91 -6.93 -3.40 4.69
CA VAL A 91 -8.32 -3.83 4.84
C VAL A 91 -8.51 -4.43 6.23
N ILE A 92 -9.41 -3.82 7.00
CA ILE A 92 -9.72 -4.29 8.35
C ILE A 92 -10.66 -5.50 8.32
N ASN A 93 -10.63 -6.30 9.38
CA ASN A 93 -11.66 -7.30 9.62
C ASN A 93 -12.92 -6.60 10.12
N VAL A 94 -14.02 -6.71 9.36
CA VAL A 94 -15.30 -6.06 9.67
C VAL A 94 -16.16 -6.84 10.67
N ASP A 95 -15.73 -8.03 11.12
CA ASP A 95 -16.41 -8.74 12.17
C ASP A 95 -16.21 -8.05 13.52
N CYS A 96 -17.24 -7.35 13.98
CA CYS A 96 -17.25 -6.57 15.22
C CYS A 96 -16.96 -7.38 16.49
N ASN A 97 -17.03 -8.73 16.42
CA ASN A 97 -16.76 -9.61 17.55
C ASN A 97 -15.26 -9.92 17.71
N MET A 98 -14.47 -9.70 16.66
CA MET A 98 -13.01 -9.79 16.70
C MET A 98 -12.47 -8.40 16.97
N ALA A 99 -12.34 -8.04 18.24
CA ALA A 99 -12.03 -6.72 18.73
C ALA A 99 -11.06 -5.89 17.82
N PRO A 100 -11.49 -4.75 17.30
CA PRO A 100 -10.65 -3.86 16.48
C PRO A 100 -9.40 -3.36 17.21
N MET A 101 -9.40 -3.44 18.53
CA MET A 101 -8.34 -2.92 19.39
C MET A 101 -6.98 -3.58 19.18
N GLY A 102 -6.92 -4.89 18.92
CA GLY A 102 -5.66 -5.59 18.67
C GLY A 102 -4.99 -5.14 17.36
N ILE A 103 -5.76 -4.98 16.29
CA ILE A 103 -5.26 -4.49 15.00
C ILE A 103 -4.77 -3.04 15.13
N CYS A 104 -5.53 -2.19 15.81
CA CYS A 104 -5.15 -0.79 16.01
C CYS A 104 -3.86 -0.62 16.81
N VAL A 105 -3.66 -1.42 17.87
CA VAL A 105 -2.46 -1.31 18.71
C VAL A 105 -1.22 -1.80 17.96
N GLU A 106 -1.27 -2.95 17.28
CA GLU A 106 -0.15 -3.48 16.52
C GLU A 106 0.20 -2.59 15.31
N VAL A 107 -0.81 -2.05 14.64
CA VAL A 107 -0.66 -1.15 13.51
C VAL A 107 -0.11 0.22 13.95
N MET A 108 -0.54 0.74 15.10
CA MET A 108 0.03 1.96 15.69
C MET A 108 1.51 1.76 16.07
N ASP A 109 1.87 0.62 16.63
CA ASP A 109 3.26 0.28 16.93
C ASP A 109 4.11 0.19 15.65
N MET A 110 3.59 -0.39 14.57
CA MET A 110 4.24 -0.37 13.26
C MET A 110 4.40 1.04 12.68
N ARG A 111 3.38 1.88 12.79
CA ARG A 111 3.44 3.27 12.29
C ARG A 111 4.54 4.08 13.00
N LEU A 112 4.69 3.87 14.31
CA LEU A 112 5.75 4.49 15.09
C LEU A 112 7.14 3.97 14.71
N ARG A 113 7.25 2.70 14.33
CA ARG A 113 8.53 2.05 14.00
C ARG A 113 8.96 2.26 12.54
N LEU A 114 8.03 2.40 11.62
CA LEU A 114 8.30 2.32 10.18
C LEU A 114 8.20 3.66 9.44
N ASN A 115 7.76 4.72 10.14
CA ASN A 115 7.60 6.06 9.56
C ASN A 115 6.85 6.06 8.22
N CYS A 116 5.84 5.19 8.09
CA CYS A 116 5.04 5.06 6.88
C CYS A 116 3.60 5.52 7.10
N ARG A 117 2.93 5.96 6.04
CA ARG A 117 1.52 6.34 6.10
C ARG A 117 0.65 5.08 6.07
N LEU A 118 -0.24 4.96 7.04
CA LEU A 118 -1.23 3.89 7.12
C LEU A 118 -2.61 4.45 6.82
N LEU A 119 -3.29 3.82 5.86
CA LEU A 119 -4.71 4.02 5.57
C LEU A 119 -5.47 2.77 6.02
N LEU A 120 -6.67 2.98 6.58
CA LEU A 120 -7.56 1.89 6.98
C LEU A 120 -8.81 1.93 6.11
N HIS A 121 -9.13 0.82 5.48
CA HIS A 121 -10.37 0.63 4.73
C HIS A 121 -11.31 -0.34 5.41
N LEU A 122 -12.60 0.00 5.38
CA LEU A 122 -13.70 -0.85 5.80
C LEU A 122 -14.10 -1.83 4.69
#